data_b528706ad657be7dbcad5e2fde832117
#
_entry.id   b528706ad657be7dbcad5e2fde832117
#
_cell.length_a   1.000
_cell.length_b   1.000
_cell.length_c   1.000
_cell.angle_alpha   90.00
_cell.angle_beta   90.00
_cell.angle_gamma   90.00
#
_symmetry.space_group_name_H-M   'P 1'
#
loop_
_entity.id
_entity.type
_entity.pdbx_description
1 polymer ?
#
loop_
_entity_poly.entity_id
_entity_poly.type
_entity_poly.pdbx_seq_one_letter_code
_entity_poly.pdbx_strand_id
1 'polypeptide(L)'
;MEVLLYTILTLCALGVLSAVILYFVAQKFRVEEDPRIDEVEKMLPGANCGGCGFAGCRGMADALVKQDDISSLFCPVGGGDCMKAVAAYLGKSAPEKEPQVATVRCGGTCEKRPRTNDFNGAKSCAVASSLYVGETGCAFGCLGFGDCVVSCAFDAIRMNPETGLPEVDPDKCTACGACVKACPKMIIELRKKWPKNRAVYVSCVSKDKGAVVMKACKAGCIGCGKCQKAVSYTHLRAHE
;
A
#
# COMPACT_ATOMS: atom_id res chain seq x y z
N MET A 1 -62.49 -18.60 2.89
CA MET A 1 -61.49 -19.60 3.36
C MET A 1 -60.74 -20.31 2.21
N GLU A 2 -61.42 -20.66 1.14
CA GLU A 2 -60.80 -21.34 0.00
C GLU A 2 -59.72 -20.55 -0.69
N VAL A 3 -59.90 -19.23 -0.93
CA VAL A 3 -58.89 -18.38 -1.57
C VAL A 3 -57.61 -18.31 -0.75
N LEU A 4 -57.71 -18.22 0.58
CA LEU A 4 -56.57 -18.21 1.50
C LEU A 4 -55.80 -19.54 1.46
N LEU A 5 -56.50 -20.65 1.38
CA LEU A 5 -55.90 -21.97 1.25
C LEU A 5 -55.11 -22.13 -0.06
N TYR A 6 -55.71 -21.68 -1.18
CA TYR A 6 -55.03 -21.74 -2.48
C TYR A 6 -53.78 -20.81 -2.53
N THR A 7 -53.85 -19.60 -1.93
CA THR A 7 -52.67 -18.73 -1.90
C THR A 7 -51.56 -19.31 -1.06
N ILE A 8 -51.83 -19.93 0.07
CA ILE A 8 -50.81 -20.60 0.90
C ILE A 8 -50.19 -21.76 0.13
N LEU A 9 -51.03 -22.56 -0.53
CA LEU A 9 -50.59 -23.76 -1.24
C LEU A 9 -49.71 -23.41 -2.46
N THR A 10 -50.06 -22.33 -3.20
CA THR A 10 -49.25 -21.84 -4.32
C THR A 10 -47.92 -21.26 -3.86
N LEU A 11 -47.91 -20.50 -2.75
CA LEU A 11 -46.65 -19.95 -2.18
C LEU A 11 -45.72 -21.07 -1.68
N CYS A 12 -46.29 -22.08 -0.99
CA CYS A 12 -45.51 -23.24 -0.55
C CYS A 12 -44.93 -24.03 -1.74
N ALA A 13 -45.73 -24.24 -2.77
CA ALA A 13 -45.28 -24.95 -3.97
C ALA A 13 -44.14 -24.23 -4.69
N LEU A 14 -44.25 -22.88 -4.83
CA LEU A 14 -43.19 -22.05 -5.39
C LEU A 14 -41.93 -22.04 -4.52
N GLY A 15 -42.10 -22.00 -3.18
CA GLY A 15 -41.01 -22.07 -2.23
C GLY A 15 -40.24 -23.40 -2.31
N VAL A 16 -40.95 -24.50 -2.36
CA VAL A 16 -40.34 -25.83 -2.52
C VAL A 16 -39.64 -25.96 -3.88
N LEU A 17 -40.27 -25.51 -4.96
CA LEU A 17 -39.67 -25.54 -6.30
C LEU A 17 -38.37 -24.75 -6.35
N SER A 18 -38.38 -23.53 -5.81
CA SER A 18 -37.14 -22.68 -5.77
C SER A 18 -36.05 -23.30 -4.90
N ALA A 19 -36.39 -23.88 -3.75
CA ALA A 19 -35.43 -24.57 -2.88
C ALA A 19 -34.78 -25.78 -3.58
N VAL A 20 -35.58 -26.59 -4.31
CA VAL A 20 -35.06 -27.73 -5.07
C VAL A 20 -34.12 -27.25 -6.18
N ILE A 21 -34.50 -26.22 -6.94
CA ILE A 21 -33.64 -25.68 -8.00
C ILE A 21 -32.32 -25.17 -7.40
N LEU A 22 -32.37 -24.36 -6.32
CA LEU A 22 -31.18 -23.85 -5.64
C LEU A 22 -30.30 -24.99 -5.10
N TYR A 23 -30.91 -26.05 -4.56
CA TYR A 23 -30.16 -27.20 -4.08
C TYR A 23 -29.36 -27.87 -5.21
N PHE A 24 -29.98 -28.15 -6.38
CA PHE A 24 -29.28 -28.73 -7.50
C PHE A 24 -28.21 -27.81 -8.10
N VAL A 25 -28.50 -26.53 -8.19
CA VAL A 25 -27.52 -25.53 -8.62
C VAL A 25 -26.32 -25.48 -7.66
N ALA A 26 -26.58 -25.46 -6.37
CA ALA A 26 -25.52 -25.45 -5.35
C ALA A 26 -24.66 -26.73 -5.40
N GLN A 27 -25.28 -27.88 -5.61
CA GLN A 27 -24.55 -29.15 -5.79
C GLN A 27 -23.70 -29.17 -7.06
N LYS A 28 -24.25 -28.71 -8.19
CA LYS A 28 -23.56 -28.71 -9.48
C LYS A 28 -22.39 -27.71 -9.54
N PHE A 29 -22.52 -26.59 -8.84
CA PHE A 29 -21.48 -25.52 -8.78
C PHE A 29 -20.69 -25.54 -7.49
N ARG A 30 -20.71 -26.63 -6.72
CA ARG A 30 -19.89 -26.78 -5.54
C ARG A 30 -18.42 -26.74 -5.94
N VAL A 31 -17.71 -25.67 -5.53
CA VAL A 31 -16.26 -25.56 -5.66
C VAL A 31 -15.64 -26.33 -4.50
N GLU A 32 -14.91 -27.39 -4.79
CA GLU A 32 -14.08 -28.07 -3.79
C GLU A 32 -12.78 -27.28 -3.64
N GLU A 33 -12.68 -26.55 -2.54
CA GLU A 33 -11.45 -25.85 -2.17
C GLU A 33 -10.54 -26.82 -1.39
N ASP A 34 -9.24 -26.69 -1.59
CA ASP A 34 -8.25 -27.45 -0.84
C ASP A 34 -8.28 -27.02 0.64
N PRO A 35 -8.50 -27.95 1.61
CA PRO A 35 -8.57 -27.59 3.03
C PRO A 35 -7.29 -26.94 3.57
N ARG A 36 -6.15 -27.11 2.90
CA ARG A 36 -4.89 -26.44 3.25
C ARG A 36 -4.99 -24.93 3.10
N ILE A 37 -5.90 -24.41 2.27
CA ILE A 37 -6.10 -22.96 2.09
C ILE A 37 -6.57 -22.33 3.39
N ASP A 38 -7.52 -22.95 4.09
CA ASP A 38 -8.05 -22.44 5.36
C ASP A 38 -6.98 -22.44 6.46
N GLU A 39 -6.10 -23.43 6.49
CA GLU A 39 -5.01 -23.49 7.48
C GLU A 39 -3.93 -22.43 7.18
N VAL A 40 -3.56 -22.23 5.91
CA VAL A 40 -2.62 -21.20 5.49
C VAL A 40 -3.21 -19.80 5.75
N GLU A 41 -4.51 -19.59 5.52
CA GLU A 41 -5.17 -18.32 5.82
C GLU A 41 -5.09 -17.97 7.31
N LYS A 42 -5.26 -18.94 8.21
CA LYS A 42 -5.12 -18.75 9.68
C LYS A 42 -3.69 -18.39 10.09
N MET A 43 -2.68 -18.88 9.36
CA MET A 43 -1.28 -18.52 9.59
C MET A 43 -0.94 -17.10 9.12
N LEU A 44 -1.69 -16.56 8.16
CA LEU A 44 -1.51 -15.20 7.66
C LEU A 44 -2.08 -14.17 8.66
N PRO A 45 -1.60 -12.92 8.66
CA PRO A 45 -2.01 -11.89 9.63
C PRO A 45 -3.49 -11.47 9.60
N GLY A 46 -4.27 -11.89 8.61
CA GLY A 46 -5.69 -11.55 8.47
C GLY A 46 -5.99 -10.08 8.15
N ALA A 47 -4.96 -9.26 7.90
CA ALA A 47 -5.10 -7.81 7.71
C ALA A 47 -5.80 -7.41 6.39
N ASN A 48 -5.92 -8.32 5.44
CA ASN A 48 -6.56 -8.11 4.11
C ASN A 48 -6.13 -6.81 3.39
N CYS A 49 -4.89 -6.36 3.64
CA CYS A 49 -4.38 -5.05 3.22
C CYS A 49 -4.03 -4.95 1.71
N GLY A 50 -4.01 -6.06 0.99
CA GLY A 50 -3.64 -6.09 -0.44
C GLY A 50 -2.17 -5.79 -0.75
N GLY A 51 -1.30 -5.67 0.27
CA GLY A 51 0.12 -5.35 0.10
C GLY A 51 0.95 -6.44 -0.62
N CYS A 52 0.47 -7.67 -0.59
CA CYS A 52 1.03 -8.79 -1.35
C CYS A 52 0.58 -8.85 -2.83
N GLY A 53 -0.33 -7.97 -3.24
CA GLY A 53 -0.89 -7.94 -4.60
C GLY A 53 -2.20 -8.74 -4.77
N PHE A 54 -2.66 -9.44 -3.74
CA PHE A 54 -3.93 -10.18 -3.73
C PHE A 54 -5.05 -9.39 -3.05
N ALA A 55 -6.30 -9.69 -3.39
CA ALA A 55 -7.48 -9.00 -2.86
C ALA A 55 -7.71 -9.21 -1.35
N GLY A 56 -7.01 -10.17 -0.73
CA GLY A 56 -7.09 -10.48 0.70
C GLY A 56 -6.19 -11.64 1.07
N CYS A 57 -6.15 -11.99 2.35
CA CYS A 57 -5.33 -13.09 2.86
C CYS A 57 -5.75 -14.44 2.28
N ARG A 58 -7.07 -14.66 2.05
CA ARG A 58 -7.55 -15.89 1.40
C ARG A 58 -7.02 -16.05 -0.03
N GLY A 59 -7.02 -14.97 -0.84
CA GLY A 59 -6.45 -15.01 -2.20
C GLY A 59 -4.94 -15.29 -2.20
N MET A 60 -4.22 -14.78 -1.20
CA MET A 60 -2.80 -15.11 -1.00
C MET A 60 -2.62 -16.57 -0.59
N ALA A 61 -3.45 -17.10 0.33
CA ALA A 61 -3.42 -18.49 0.78
C ALA A 61 -3.68 -19.45 -0.39
N ASP A 62 -4.67 -19.17 -1.23
CA ASP A 62 -4.98 -19.94 -2.42
C ASP A 62 -3.78 -20.00 -3.39
N ALA A 63 -3.15 -18.86 -3.65
CA ALA A 63 -1.96 -18.78 -4.49
C ALA A 63 -0.76 -19.57 -3.91
N LEU A 64 -0.53 -19.49 -2.58
CA LEU A 64 0.53 -20.21 -1.89
C LEU A 64 0.35 -21.73 -1.94
N VAL A 65 -0.89 -22.21 -1.88
CA VAL A 65 -1.20 -23.65 -1.96
C VAL A 65 -1.05 -24.15 -3.39
N LYS A 66 -1.60 -23.46 -4.38
CA LYS A 66 -1.65 -23.88 -5.79
C LYS A 66 -0.32 -23.76 -6.53
N GLN A 67 0.51 -22.78 -6.22
CA GLN A 67 1.78 -22.57 -6.91
C GLN A 67 2.88 -23.41 -6.27
N ASP A 68 3.66 -24.14 -7.06
CA ASP A 68 4.79 -24.95 -6.55
C ASP A 68 5.95 -24.07 -6.10
N ASP A 69 6.23 -23.00 -6.84
CA ASP A 69 7.26 -22.01 -6.46
C ASP A 69 6.62 -20.77 -5.83
N ILE A 70 6.87 -20.58 -4.55
CA ILE A 70 6.38 -19.44 -3.76
C ILE A 70 7.43 -18.34 -3.54
N SER A 71 8.59 -18.43 -4.20
CA SER A 71 9.71 -17.48 -4.02
C SER A 71 9.34 -16.03 -4.35
N SER A 72 8.39 -15.83 -5.27
CA SER A 72 7.88 -14.52 -5.65
C SER A 72 6.75 -14.00 -4.75
N LEU A 73 6.13 -14.88 -3.95
CA LEU A 73 5.00 -14.58 -3.09
C LEU A 73 5.49 -14.21 -1.69
N PHE A 74 5.21 -12.99 -1.26
CA PHE A 74 5.63 -12.50 0.05
C PHE A 74 4.54 -11.66 0.71
N CYS A 75 4.21 -11.99 1.97
CA CYS A 75 3.31 -11.17 2.79
C CYS A 75 4.12 -10.10 3.54
N PRO A 76 4.01 -8.80 3.20
CA PRO A 76 4.80 -7.77 3.86
C PRO A 76 4.41 -7.56 5.32
N VAL A 77 3.16 -7.80 5.68
CA VAL A 77 2.64 -7.66 7.05
C VAL A 77 3.06 -8.84 7.93
N GLY A 78 2.99 -10.07 7.41
CA GLY A 78 3.42 -11.27 8.11
C GLY A 78 4.94 -11.39 8.23
N GLY A 79 5.67 -10.74 7.34
CA GLY A 79 7.13 -10.77 7.36
C GLY A 79 7.73 -12.15 7.06
N GLY A 80 9.04 -12.28 7.30
CA GLY A 80 9.79 -13.50 7.04
C GLY A 80 9.37 -14.68 7.91
N ASP A 81 9.04 -14.44 9.17
CA ASP A 81 8.71 -15.52 10.11
C ASP A 81 7.36 -16.19 9.77
N CYS A 82 6.37 -15.40 9.41
CA CYS A 82 5.09 -15.91 8.91
C CYS A 82 5.30 -16.72 7.62
N MET A 83 6.09 -16.20 6.68
CA MET A 83 6.36 -16.89 5.42
C MET A 83 7.17 -18.17 5.62
N LYS A 84 8.08 -18.24 6.58
CA LYS A 84 8.79 -19.46 6.97
C LYS A 84 7.84 -20.52 7.55
N ALA A 85 6.92 -20.12 8.42
CA ALA A 85 5.92 -21.02 8.99
C ALA A 85 4.99 -21.62 7.89
N VAL A 86 4.50 -20.77 6.99
CA VAL A 86 3.67 -21.22 5.86
C VAL A 86 4.44 -22.13 4.91
N ALA A 87 5.69 -21.79 4.60
CA ALA A 87 6.53 -22.61 3.73
C ALA A 87 6.83 -23.97 4.36
N ALA A 88 7.11 -24.03 5.66
CA ALA A 88 7.30 -25.28 6.39
C ALA A 88 6.05 -26.16 6.37
N TYR A 89 4.84 -25.56 6.55
CA TYR A 89 3.57 -26.29 6.48
C TYR A 89 3.32 -26.87 5.08
N LEU A 90 3.63 -26.11 4.03
CA LEU A 90 3.43 -26.54 2.64
C LEU A 90 4.57 -27.40 2.09
N GLY A 91 5.69 -27.57 2.82
CA GLY A 91 6.88 -28.28 2.35
C GLY A 91 7.62 -27.55 1.23
N LYS A 92 7.53 -26.21 1.17
CA LYS A 92 8.10 -25.35 0.13
C LYS A 92 9.25 -24.48 0.68
N SER A 93 10.04 -23.88 -0.21
CA SER A 93 11.10 -22.96 0.20
C SER A 93 10.51 -21.57 0.54
N ALA A 94 10.87 -21.02 1.70
CA ALA A 94 10.41 -19.69 2.11
C ALA A 94 11.09 -18.60 1.29
N PRO A 95 10.37 -17.57 0.82
CA PRO A 95 10.96 -16.42 0.16
C PRO A 95 11.74 -15.58 1.19
N GLU A 96 12.99 -15.30 0.89
CA GLU A 96 13.83 -14.43 1.71
C GLU A 96 13.74 -13.00 1.18
N LYS A 97 13.10 -12.10 1.93
CA LYS A 97 13.01 -10.69 1.57
C LYS A 97 13.50 -9.82 2.73
N GLU A 98 14.42 -8.92 2.40
CA GLU A 98 14.91 -7.97 3.39
C GLU A 98 13.80 -7.06 3.91
N PRO A 99 13.79 -6.75 5.22
CA PRO A 99 12.79 -5.85 5.80
C PRO A 99 12.87 -4.48 5.15
N GLN A 100 11.72 -3.94 4.79
CA GLN A 100 11.58 -2.63 4.14
C GLN A 100 10.78 -1.67 5.02
N VAL A 101 10.89 -0.37 4.72
CA VAL A 101 10.15 0.70 5.36
C VAL A 101 9.79 1.75 4.31
N ALA A 102 8.61 2.37 4.46
CA ALA A 102 8.22 3.49 3.63
C ALA A 102 9.09 4.71 3.96
N THR A 103 9.60 5.38 2.94
CA THR A 103 10.49 6.54 3.06
C THR A 103 9.93 7.69 2.25
N VAL A 104 9.82 8.87 2.88
CA VAL A 104 9.28 10.08 2.25
C VAL A 104 10.42 10.89 1.63
N ARG A 105 10.42 11.02 0.32
CA ARG A 105 11.45 11.74 -0.44
C ARG A 105 11.06 13.20 -0.72
N CYS A 106 10.66 13.92 0.33
CA CYS A 106 10.41 15.35 0.28
C CYS A 106 10.94 16.03 1.56
N GLY A 107 11.90 16.92 1.43
CA GLY A 107 12.43 17.73 2.54
C GLY A 107 11.90 19.17 2.56
N GLY A 108 10.92 19.48 1.71
CA GLY A 108 10.30 20.80 1.58
C GLY A 108 9.30 21.09 2.68
N THR A 109 9.77 21.47 3.87
CA THR A 109 8.91 21.92 4.98
C THR A 109 8.19 23.23 4.61
N CYS A 110 7.20 23.62 5.40
CA CYS A 110 6.46 24.88 5.20
C CYS A 110 7.39 26.10 5.11
N GLU A 111 8.48 26.14 5.89
CA GLU A 111 9.48 27.21 5.85
C GLU A 111 10.34 27.21 4.58
N LYS A 112 10.73 26.02 4.12
CA LYS A 112 11.64 25.86 2.97
C LYS A 112 10.91 25.92 1.62
N ARG A 113 9.61 25.73 1.64
CA ARG A 113 8.75 25.71 0.46
C ARG A 113 7.47 26.52 0.74
N PRO A 114 7.55 27.87 0.66
CA PRO A 114 6.42 28.73 0.97
C PRO A 114 5.24 28.48 0.01
N ARG A 115 4.04 28.64 0.54
CA ARG A 115 2.82 28.60 -0.28
C ARG A 115 2.78 29.80 -1.22
N THR A 116 2.35 29.56 -2.43
CA THR A 116 2.15 30.57 -3.48
C THR A 116 0.66 30.82 -3.73
N ASN A 117 -0.19 29.86 -3.37
CA ASN A 117 -1.65 29.90 -3.53
C ASN A 117 -2.32 28.97 -2.51
N ASP A 118 -3.63 29.14 -2.30
CA ASP A 118 -4.44 28.29 -1.46
C ASP A 118 -5.43 27.48 -2.30
N PHE A 119 -5.55 26.18 -2.02
CA PHE A 119 -6.51 25.32 -2.67
C PHE A 119 -7.83 25.29 -1.92
N ASN A 120 -8.87 25.83 -2.54
CA ASN A 120 -10.22 25.88 -1.98
C ASN A 120 -11.11 24.75 -2.51
N GLY A 121 -10.61 23.52 -2.51
CA GLY A 121 -11.33 22.32 -2.94
C GLY A 121 -11.29 21.21 -1.90
N ALA A 122 -11.67 20.00 -2.31
CA ALA A 122 -11.60 18.81 -1.47
C ALA A 122 -10.15 18.56 -0.99
N LYS A 123 -9.95 18.44 0.32
CA LYS A 123 -8.63 18.25 0.95
C LYS A 123 -8.11 16.83 0.74
N SER A 124 -7.80 16.49 -0.50
CA SER A 124 -7.21 15.22 -0.93
C SER A 124 -6.06 15.48 -1.90
N CYS A 125 -4.95 14.75 -1.74
CA CYS A 125 -3.81 14.83 -2.63
C CYS A 125 -4.16 14.39 -4.05
N ALA A 126 -4.97 13.35 -4.19
CA ALA A 126 -5.40 12.83 -5.48
C ALA A 126 -6.22 13.87 -6.27
N VAL A 127 -7.20 14.50 -5.61
CA VAL A 127 -8.04 15.54 -6.22
C VAL A 127 -7.21 16.77 -6.58
N ALA A 128 -6.41 17.28 -5.65
CA ALA A 128 -5.60 18.46 -5.88
C ALA A 128 -4.57 18.24 -7.00
N SER A 129 -3.95 17.06 -7.04
CA SER A 129 -2.95 16.72 -8.09
C SER A 129 -3.54 16.61 -9.49
N SER A 130 -4.81 16.27 -9.62
CA SER A 130 -5.50 16.21 -10.92
C SER A 130 -5.90 17.59 -11.45
N LEU A 131 -6.06 18.58 -10.58
CA LEU A 131 -6.54 19.91 -10.94
C LEU A 131 -5.40 20.91 -11.15
N TYR A 132 -4.30 20.80 -10.40
CA TYR A 132 -3.19 21.75 -10.48
C TYR A 132 -1.90 21.19 -9.87
N VAL A 133 -0.81 21.93 -10.02
CA VAL A 133 0.53 21.50 -9.58
C VAL A 133 0.67 21.37 -8.06
N GLY A 134 -0.01 22.21 -7.29
CA GLY A 134 0.04 22.26 -5.81
C GLY A 134 0.07 23.68 -5.27
N GLU A 135 -0.09 23.82 -3.95
CA GLU A 135 -0.09 25.13 -3.25
C GLU A 135 1.28 25.82 -3.19
N THR A 136 2.32 25.21 -3.71
CA THR A 136 3.68 25.72 -3.67
C THR A 136 4.30 25.71 -5.06
N GLY A 137 5.37 26.45 -5.27
CA GLY A 137 6.07 26.52 -6.56
C GLY A 137 6.76 25.20 -7.01
N CYS A 138 6.73 24.15 -6.19
CA CYS A 138 7.36 22.87 -6.51
C CYS A 138 6.35 21.88 -7.07
N ALA A 139 6.46 21.54 -8.34
CA ALA A 139 5.58 20.58 -9.02
C ALA A 139 5.63 19.16 -8.47
N PHE A 140 6.75 18.76 -7.87
CA PHE A 140 7.03 17.40 -7.41
C PHE A 140 6.87 17.23 -5.89
N GLY A 141 6.66 18.30 -5.15
CA GLY A 141 6.63 18.27 -3.70
C GLY A 141 5.36 17.68 -3.10
N CYS A 142 5.42 17.37 -1.80
CA CYS A 142 4.26 16.91 -1.03
C CYS A 142 3.14 17.95 -1.08
N LEU A 143 1.89 17.51 -1.30
CA LEU A 143 0.72 18.40 -1.26
C LEU A 143 0.21 18.67 0.15
N GLY A 144 0.53 17.81 1.12
CA GLY A 144 0.22 18.03 2.53
C GLY A 144 -1.19 17.66 2.97
N PHE A 145 -2.04 17.10 2.09
CA PHE A 145 -3.43 16.76 2.46
C PHE A 145 -3.60 15.40 3.17
N GLY A 146 -2.56 14.56 3.22
CA GLY A 146 -2.56 13.38 4.09
C GLY A 146 -3.22 12.12 3.52
N ASP A 147 -3.46 11.98 2.22
CA ASP A 147 -4.02 10.74 1.63
C ASP A 147 -3.19 9.50 2.00
N CYS A 148 -1.87 9.65 2.13
CA CYS A 148 -0.97 8.60 2.57
C CYS A 148 -1.20 8.18 4.04
N VAL A 149 -1.65 9.10 4.90
CA VAL A 149 -2.01 8.81 6.29
C VAL A 149 -3.32 8.04 6.34
N VAL A 150 -4.34 8.51 5.61
CA VAL A 150 -5.66 7.86 5.54
C VAL A 150 -5.54 6.43 4.97
N SER A 151 -4.60 6.21 4.04
CA SER A 151 -4.40 4.88 3.44
C SER A 151 -3.64 3.89 4.33
N CYS A 152 -3.08 4.34 5.47
CA CYS A 152 -2.30 3.49 6.35
C CYS A 152 -3.17 2.80 7.39
N ALA A 153 -3.39 1.49 7.23
CA ALA A 153 -4.15 0.67 8.17
C ALA A 153 -3.38 0.34 9.48
N PHE A 154 -2.11 0.74 9.60
CA PHE A 154 -1.23 0.38 10.72
C PHE A 154 -0.81 1.59 11.56
N ASP A 155 -1.38 2.76 11.33
CA ASP A 155 -1.00 4.02 12.00
C ASP A 155 0.51 4.30 12.02
N ALA A 156 1.20 3.83 10.97
CA ALA A 156 2.65 3.97 10.82
C ALA A 156 3.07 5.29 10.18
N ILE A 157 2.12 6.10 9.71
CA ILE A 157 2.41 7.38 9.05
C ILE A 157 1.47 8.45 9.59
N ARG A 158 2.02 9.62 9.90
CA ARG A 158 1.28 10.77 10.42
C ARG A 158 1.74 12.06 9.73
N MET A 159 0.87 13.07 9.67
CA MET A 159 1.28 14.40 9.24
C MET A 159 1.91 15.14 10.41
N ASN A 160 3.12 15.66 10.21
CA ASN A 160 3.74 16.58 11.17
C ASN A 160 3.21 18.00 10.94
N PRO A 161 2.52 18.61 11.91
CA PRO A 161 1.92 19.94 11.74
C PRO A 161 2.96 21.06 11.58
N GLU A 162 4.16 20.91 12.14
CA GLU A 162 5.22 21.91 12.06
C GLU A 162 5.88 21.93 10.69
N THR A 163 6.14 20.75 10.14
CA THR A 163 6.84 20.62 8.85
C THR A 163 5.88 20.57 7.66
N GLY A 164 4.61 20.21 7.87
CA GLY A 164 3.62 19.96 6.82
C GLY A 164 3.93 18.73 5.97
N LEU A 165 4.78 17.83 6.45
CA LEU A 165 5.21 16.62 5.75
C LEU A 165 4.75 15.36 6.48
N PRO A 166 4.52 14.26 5.77
CA PRO A 166 4.25 12.98 6.41
C PRO A 166 5.53 12.39 7.00
N GLU A 167 5.42 11.88 8.22
CA GLU A 167 6.46 11.15 8.93
C GLU A 167 6.06 9.69 9.10
N VAL A 168 7.02 8.80 8.87
CA VAL A 168 6.82 7.35 8.98
C VAL A 168 7.51 6.83 10.22
N ASP A 169 6.75 6.10 11.04
CA ASP A 169 7.28 5.31 12.15
C ASP A 169 7.84 3.99 11.60
N PRO A 170 9.17 3.77 11.62
CA PRO A 170 9.79 2.60 11.04
C PRO A 170 9.50 1.31 11.81
N ASP A 171 9.05 1.40 13.07
CA ASP A 171 8.76 0.22 13.89
C ASP A 171 7.32 -0.25 13.71
N LYS A 172 6.40 0.64 13.37
CA LYS A 172 5.01 0.29 13.00
C LYS A 172 4.84 -0.04 11.51
N CYS A 173 5.77 0.42 10.67
CA CYS A 173 5.64 0.27 9.23
C CYS A 173 5.85 -1.18 8.78
N THR A 174 4.83 -1.79 8.21
CA THR A 174 4.85 -3.16 7.66
C THR A 174 5.31 -3.22 6.19
N ALA A 175 5.67 -2.09 5.57
CA ALA A 175 6.03 -1.99 4.15
C ALA A 175 4.95 -2.51 3.17
N CYS A 176 3.67 -2.42 3.52
CA CYS A 176 2.56 -2.89 2.67
C CYS A 176 2.39 -2.10 1.36
N GLY A 177 2.99 -0.90 1.25
CA GLY A 177 2.96 -0.08 0.04
C GLY A 177 1.66 0.71 -0.20
N ALA A 178 0.68 0.69 0.71
CA ALA A 178 -0.58 1.45 0.56
C ALA A 178 -0.33 2.96 0.40
N CYS A 179 0.53 3.54 1.24
CA CYS A 179 0.91 4.95 1.17
C CYS A 179 1.69 5.32 -0.11
N VAL A 180 2.44 4.36 -0.69
CA VAL A 180 3.13 4.55 -1.98
C VAL A 180 2.12 4.69 -3.10
N LYS A 181 1.11 3.80 -3.13
CA LYS A 181 0.02 3.81 -4.12
C LYS A 181 -0.88 5.04 -3.98
N ALA A 182 -1.13 5.48 -2.74
CA ALA A 182 -1.99 6.64 -2.45
C ALA A 182 -1.33 7.98 -2.80
N CYS A 183 0.00 8.04 -2.98
CA CYS A 183 0.71 9.29 -3.23
C CYS A 183 0.73 9.65 -4.73
N PRO A 184 -0.04 10.65 -5.20
CA PRO A 184 -0.07 11.01 -6.62
C PRO A 184 1.24 11.65 -7.11
N LYS A 185 2.05 12.20 -6.19
CA LYS A 185 3.37 12.79 -6.50
C LYS A 185 4.51 11.77 -6.44
N MET A 186 4.22 10.50 -6.10
CA MET A 186 5.20 9.41 -6.02
C MET A 186 6.45 9.74 -5.20
N ILE A 187 6.26 10.47 -4.08
CA ILE A 187 7.35 10.87 -3.19
C ILE A 187 7.62 9.86 -2.08
N ILE A 188 6.79 8.81 -1.97
CA ILE A 188 6.96 7.75 -0.98
C ILE A 188 7.41 6.49 -1.72
N GLU A 189 8.46 5.87 -1.22
CA GLU A 189 8.99 4.61 -1.76
C GLU A 189 9.33 3.64 -0.63
N LEU A 190 9.34 2.34 -0.94
CA LEU A 190 9.81 1.32 -0.01
C LEU A 190 11.31 1.17 -0.15
N ARG A 191 12.02 1.25 0.96
CA ARG A 191 13.47 1.04 1.05
C ARG A 191 13.80 0.03 2.13
N LYS A 192 14.98 -0.59 2.04
CA LYS A 192 15.52 -1.47 3.09
C LYS A 192 15.48 -0.74 4.45
N LYS A 193 15.07 -1.44 5.49
CA LYS A 193 15.17 -0.93 6.87
C LYS A 193 16.65 -0.86 7.25
N TRP A 194 17.12 0.34 7.58
CA TRP A 194 18.52 0.58 7.91
C TRP A 194 18.82 0.20 9.35
N PRO A 195 20.05 -0.27 9.65
CA PRO A 195 20.48 -0.48 11.01
C PRO A 195 20.31 0.80 11.84
N LYS A 196 19.75 0.66 13.05
CA LYS A 196 19.48 1.79 13.96
C LYS A 196 18.61 2.90 13.35
N ASN A 197 17.74 2.59 12.38
CA ASN A 197 16.86 3.53 11.68
C ASN A 197 17.58 4.75 11.03
N ARG A 198 18.87 4.59 10.72
CA ARG A 198 19.69 5.65 10.08
C ARG A 198 19.60 5.53 8.57
N ALA A 199 18.61 6.17 7.96
CA ALA A 199 18.47 6.21 6.51
C ALA A 199 19.28 7.37 5.90
N VAL A 200 20.09 7.08 4.87
CA VAL A 200 20.79 8.08 4.08
C VAL A 200 20.24 8.07 2.66
N TYR A 201 19.58 9.15 2.26
CA TYR A 201 18.96 9.25 0.93
C TYR A 201 18.77 10.72 0.53
N VAL A 202 18.55 10.95 -0.77
CA VAL A 202 18.20 12.28 -1.28
C VAL A 202 16.72 12.55 -1.04
N SER A 203 16.40 13.48 -0.13
CA SER A 203 15.02 13.85 0.23
C SER A 203 14.42 14.84 -0.77
N CYS A 204 14.47 14.51 -2.06
CA CYS A 204 13.89 15.30 -3.14
C CYS A 204 13.69 14.42 -4.38
N VAL A 205 12.55 14.56 -5.05
CA VAL A 205 12.21 13.88 -6.31
C VAL A 205 12.02 14.85 -7.48
N SER A 206 12.37 16.12 -7.32
CA SER A 206 12.23 17.12 -8.38
C SER A 206 13.11 16.75 -9.57
N LYS A 207 12.52 16.85 -10.77
CA LYS A 207 13.19 16.65 -12.06
C LYS A 207 13.49 17.98 -12.76
N ASP A 208 13.17 19.10 -12.12
CA ASP A 208 13.42 20.43 -12.68
C ASP A 208 14.90 20.79 -12.65
N LYS A 209 15.27 21.74 -13.53
CA LYS A 209 16.63 22.32 -13.55
C LYS A 209 16.92 23.01 -12.22
N GLY A 210 18.16 22.92 -11.74
CA GLY A 210 18.56 23.45 -10.43
C GLY A 210 18.15 24.90 -10.15
N ALA A 211 18.19 25.78 -11.13
CA ALA A 211 17.75 27.17 -10.99
C ALA A 211 16.24 27.30 -10.70
N VAL A 212 15.40 26.44 -11.27
CA VAL A 212 13.95 26.38 -11.01
C VAL A 212 13.70 25.82 -9.60
N VAL A 213 14.38 24.72 -9.27
CA VAL A 213 14.29 24.09 -7.94
C VAL A 213 14.63 25.06 -6.82
N MET A 214 15.71 25.81 -6.95
CA MET A 214 16.16 26.79 -5.92
C MET A 214 15.15 27.91 -5.71
N LYS A 215 14.41 28.33 -6.74
CA LYS A 215 13.34 29.33 -6.60
C LYS A 215 12.11 28.77 -5.89
N ALA A 216 11.81 27.49 -6.12
CA ALA A 216 10.60 26.84 -5.62
C ALA A 216 10.77 26.25 -4.20
N CYS A 217 11.97 25.78 -3.84
CA CYS A 217 12.21 25.07 -2.59
C CYS A 217 13.67 25.18 -2.15
N LYS A 218 13.91 25.75 -0.95
CA LYS A 218 15.27 25.87 -0.36
C LYS A 218 15.89 24.52 0.02
N ALA A 219 15.09 23.46 0.18
CA ALA A 219 15.53 22.09 0.43
C ALA A 219 15.65 21.25 -0.85
N GLY A 220 15.39 21.84 -2.01
CA GLY A 220 15.37 21.12 -3.27
C GLY A 220 16.75 20.63 -3.71
N CYS A 221 16.79 19.44 -4.28
CA CYS A 221 18.02 18.88 -4.86
C CYS A 221 18.26 19.47 -6.25
N ILE A 222 19.42 20.10 -6.47
CA ILE A 222 19.82 20.70 -7.74
C ILE A 222 20.52 19.71 -8.70
N GLY A 223 20.64 18.43 -8.33
CA GLY A 223 21.28 17.40 -9.15
C GLY A 223 22.80 17.55 -9.30
N CYS A 224 23.50 18.22 -8.37
CA CYS A 224 24.95 18.50 -8.50
C CYS A 224 25.86 17.27 -8.35
N GLY A 225 25.34 16.09 -7.98
CA GLY A 225 26.11 14.85 -7.83
C GLY A 225 27.10 14.80 -6.66
N LYS A 226 27.21 15.83 -5.81
CA LYS A 226 28.18 15.85 -4.70
C LYS A 226 27.94 14.73 -3.70
N CYS A 227 26.69 14.42 -3.36
CA CYS A 227 26.35 13.31 -2.47
C CYS A 227 26.78 11.94 -3.02
N GLN A 228 26.63 11.72 -4.32
CA GLN A 228 27.08 10.47 -4.96
C GLN A 228 28.61 10.32 -4.95
N LYS A 229 29.35 11.44 -5.09
CA LYS A 229 30.81 11.44 -5.01
C LYS A 229 31.33 11.28 -3.59
N ALA A 230 30.59 11.77 -2.60
CA ALA A 230 30.97 11.74 -1.19
C ALA A 230 30.74 10.37 -0.53
N VAL A 231 29.80 9.58 -1.03
CA VAL A 231 29.43 8.27 -0.49
C VAL A 231 29.40 7.27 -1.64
N SER A 232 30.20 6.20 -1.54
CA SER A 232 30.25 5.10 -2.53
C SER A 232 28.99 4.23 -2.56
N TYR A 233 27.82 4.77 -2.20
CA TYR A 233 26.57 4.02 -2.23
C TYR A 233 25.81 4.26 -3.54
N THR A 234 25.63 3.19 -4.30
CA THR A 234 24.93 3.18 -5.60
C THR A 234 23.46 3.66 -5.53
N HIS A 235 22.86 3.63 -4.33
CA HIS A 235 21.45 4.02 -4.12
C HIS A 235 21.24 5.53 -3.86
N LEU A 236 22.30 6.35 -3.87
CA LEU A 236 22.20 7.82 -3.75
C LEU A 236 22.10 8.53 -5.10
N ARG A 237 21.64 7.84 -6.14
CA ARG A 237 21.36 8.50 -7.41
C ARG A 237 20.23 9.50 -7.25
N ALA A 238 20.54 10.78 -7.56
CA ALA A 238 19.60 11.88 -7.37
C ALA A 238 18.48 11.93 -8.43
N HIS A 239 18.69 11.30 -9.59
CA HIS A 239 17.79 11.37 -10.75
C HIS A 239 17.89 10.08 -11.57
N GLU A 240 17.07 9.10 -11.24
CA GLU A 240 16.59 8.08 -12.17
C GLU A 240 15.08 7.98 -12.07
#